data_537dcad2256a8c87a10a1795d879c0c4
#
_entry.id   537dcad2256a8c87a10a1795d879c0c4
#
_cell.length_a   1.000
_cell.length_b   1.000
_cell.length_c   1.000
_cell.angle_alpha   90.00
_cell.angle_beta   90.00
_cell.angle_gamma   90.00
#
_symmetry.space_group_name_H-M   'P 1'
#
loop_
_entity.id
_entity.type
_entity.pdbx_description
1 polymer ?
#
loop_
_entity_poly.entity_id
_entity_poly.type
_entity_poly.pdbx_seq_one_letter_code
_entity_poly.pdbx_strand_id
1 'polypeptide(L)'
;MGVEPHRYAGSRGLRLRGIAVPGRLRGGALEAQTVANAYQAIEQGLEILPVINKIDLPSAHPERAKQEIRDVVGLDADDAILASAKDGRGIDEILERIVGSVPAPRGDPDAPLQALIFDSVYDNYRGVICYVRIVNGTLKAGQDIFFMATNVSYPVDEVGVFRPSFTPVDRLGPGEVGYVAASIKTL
;
A
#
# COMPACT_ATOMS: atom_id res chain seq x y z
N MET A 1 29.61 13.39 21.07
CA MET A 1 28.32 12.83 21.39
C MET A 1 27.65 12.51 20.06
N GLY A 2 27.66 11.23 19.69
CA GLY A 2 27.15 10.76 18.38
C GLY A 2 25.63 10.74 18.41
N VAL A 3 25.03 11.40 17.45
CA VAL A 3 23.60 11.29 17.16
C VAL A 3 23.43 10.01 16.32
N GLU A 4 22.90 8.95 16.92
CA GLU A 4 22.48 7.78 16.17
C GLU A 4 21.42 8.20 15.14
N PRO A 5 21.52 7.76 13.88
CA PRO A 5 20.44 7.96 12.92
C PRO A 5 19.26 7.11 13.37
N HIS A 6 18.21 7.75 13.83
CA HIS A 6 16.93 7.08 14.10
C HIS A 6 16.51 6.36 12.84
N ARG A 7 16.64 5.02 12.87
CA ARG A 7 16.07 4.13 11.87
C ARG A 7 14.60 4.49 11.71
N TYR A 8 14.23 4.79 10.49
CA TYR A 8 12.85 5.05 10.11
C TYR A 8 11.93 3.92 10.59
N ALA A 9 11.30 4.11 11.73
CA ALA A 9 10.22 3.26 12.23
C ALA A 9 8.91 3.47 11.41
N GLY A 10 8.99 4.16 10.27
CA GLY A 10 7.87 4.60 9.46
C GLY A 10 7.34 3.60 8.45
N SER A 11 8.05 2.52 8.14
CA SER A 11 7.59 1.54 7.13
C SER A 11 6.52 0.57 7.63
N ARG A 12 6.20 0.56 8.92
CA ARG A 12 5.15 -0.31 9.48
C ARG A 12 3.72 0.11 9.14
N GLY A 13 3.55 1.22 8.46
CA GLY A 13 2.25 1.80 8.21
C GLY A 13 1.64 1.49 6.85
N LEU A 14 2.42 1.15 5.81
CA LEU A 14 1.90 0.75 4.50
C LEU A 14 1.96 -0.79 4.38
N ARG A 15 1.36 -1.48 5.34
CA ARG A 15 1.15 -2.91 5.19
C ARG A 15 -0.08 -3.09 4.29
N LEU A 16 0.14 -3.04 2.98
CA LEU A 16 -0.66 -3.85 2.09
C LEU A 16 -0.37 -5.30 2.52
N ARG A 17 -1.24 -5.85 3.36
CA ARG A 17 -1.11 -7.19 3.89
C ARG A 17 -1.51 -8.26 2.87
N GLY A 18 -1.43 -7.94 1.58
CA GLY A 18 -1.72 -8.90 0.54
C GLY A 18 -0.81 -8.66 -0.65
N ILE A 19 0.02 -9.63 -0.99
CA ILE A 19 0.73 -9.66 -2.26
C ILE A 19 0.01 -10.64 -3.16
N ALA A 20 -0.58 -10.12 -4.26
CA ALA A 20 -0.92 -10.97 -5.39
C ALA A 20 0.39 -11.34 -6.08
N VAL A 21 0.71 -12.62 -6.11
CA VAL A 21 1.84 -13.14 -6.88
C VAL A 21 1.35 -13.40 -8.30
N PRO A 22 1.64 -12.52 -9.29
CA PRO A 22 1.30 -12.80 -10.67
C PRO A 22 2.23 -13.90 -11.16
N GLY A 23 1.73 -15.12 -11.26
CA GLY A 23 2.44 -16.22 -11.89
C GLY A 23 2.62 -15.95 -13.38
N ARG A 24 3.72 -15.32 -13.78
CA ARG A 24 4.11 -15.24 -15.20
C ARG A 24 4.89 -16.49 -15.55
N LEU A 25 4.20 -17.51 -16.01
CA LEU A 25 4.84 -18.74 -16.50
C LEU A 25 5.40 -18.50 -17.92
N ARG A 26 6.64 -18.01 -18.00
CA ARG A 26 7.48 -18.31 -19.16
C ARG A 26 8.28 -19.56 -18.82
N GLY A 27 7.88 -20.70 -19.38
CA GLY A 27 8.63 -21.96 -19.22
C GLY A 27 8.50 -22.68 -17.87
N GLY A 28 7.52 -22.36 -17.03
CA GLY A 28 7.21 -23.17 -15.84
C GLY A 28 8.04 -22.86 -14.59
N ALA A 29 8.59 -21.67 -14.44
CA ALA A 29 9.26 -21.26 -13.20
C ALA A 29 8.73 -19.93 -12.68
N LEU A 30 8.58 -19.82 -11.36
CA LEU A 30 8.32 -18.55 -10.68
C LEU A 30 9.46 -17.57 -11.00
N GLU A 31 9.13 -16.36 -11.39
CA GLU A 31 10.15 -15.33 -11.63
C GLU A 31 10.90 -15.04 -10.31
N ALA A 32 12.23 -14.93 -10.38
CA ALA A 32 13.07 -14.68 -9.20
C ALA A 32 12.64 -13.44 -8.41
N GLN A 33 12.13 -12.40 -9.07
CA GLN A 33 11.61 -11.21 -8.41
C GLN A 33 10.34 -11.49 -7.61
N THR A 34 9.45 -12.36 -8.10
CA THR A 34 8.26 -12.81 -7.38
C THR A 34 8.62 -13.54 -6.10
N VAL A 35 9.61 -14.42 -6.18
CA VAL A 35 10.11 -15.15 -5.01
C VAL A 35 10.73 -14.20 -3.99
N ALA A 36 11.60 -13.29 -4.43
CA ALA A 36 12.22 -12.29 -3.54
C ALA A 36 11.17 -11.40 -2.84
N ASN A 37 10.16 -10.94 -3.56
CA ASN A 37 9.07 -10.14 -2.99
C ASN A 37 8.24 -10.95 -1.99
N ALA A 38 7.98 -12.24 -2.26
CA ALA A 38 7.25 -13.10 -1.34
C ALA A 38 8.02 -13.30 -0.03
N TYR A 39 9.33 -13.54 -0.08
CA TYR A 39 10.16 -13.63 1.13
C TYR A 39 10.16 -12.33 1.93
N GLN A 40 10.29 -11.18 1.29
CA GLN A 40 10.19 -9.89 1.98
C GLN A 40 8.84 -9.71 2.68
N ALA A 41 7.75 -10.16 2.04
CA ALA A 41 6.42 -10.10 2.64
C ALA A 41 6.31 -11.01 3.86
N ILE A 42 6.85 -12.24 3.78
CA ILE A 42 6.89 -13.20 4.90
C ILE A 42 7.68 -12.61 6.08
N GLU A 43 8.87 -12.07 5.82
CA GLU A 43 9.71 -11.44 6.86
C GLU A 43 9.03 -10.27 7.55
N GLN A 44 8.18 -9.54 6.83
CA GLN A 44 7.39 -8.44 7.38
C GLN A 44 6.09 -8.89 8.04
N GLY A 45 5.77 -10.18 8.04
CA GLY A 45 4.53 -10.74 8.57
C GLY A 45 3.30 -10.24 7.84
N LEU A 46 3.40 -10.07 6.52
CA LEU A 46 2.27 -9.69 5.68
C LEU A 46 1.43 -10.92 5.34
N GLU A 47 0.11 -10.71 5.19
CA GLU A 47 -0.78 -11.70 4.62
C GLU A 47 -0.46 -11.85 3.13
N ILE A 48 -0.32 -13.09 2.65
CA ILE A 48 -0.04 -13.37 1.24
C ILE A 48 -1.23 -14.12 0.65
N LEU A 49 -1.78 -13.57 -0.43
CA LEU A 49 -2.85 -14.17 -1.19
C LEU A 49 -2.30 -14.69 -2.52
N PRO A 50 -2.12 -16.02 -2.69
CA PRO A 50 -1.65 -16.56 -3.96
C PRO A 50 -2.74 -16.48 -5.04
N VAL A 51 -2.38 -15.89 -6.19
CA VAL A 51 -3.23 -15.79 -7.37
C VAL A 51 -2.48 -16.27 -8.60
N ILE A 52 -3.04 -17.23 -9.31
CA ILE A 52 -2.48 -17.75 -10.56
C ILE A 52 -3.24 -17.11 -11.72
N ASN A 53 -2.61 -16.15 -12.36
CA ASN A 53 -3.21 -15.41 -13.48
C ASN A 53 -2.89 -16.07 -14.84
N LYS A 54 -3.63 -15.64 -15.88
CA LYS A 54 -3.50 -16.09 -17.27
C LYS A 54 -3.91 -17.54 -17.52
N ILE A 55 -4.90 -18.02 -16.77
CA ILE A 55 -5.45 -19.38 -16.96
C ILE A 55 -6.19 -19.54 -18.31
N ASP A 56 -6.41 -18.45 -19.04
CA ASP A 56 -6.97 -18.44 -20.40
C ASP A 56 -6.00 -18.96 -21.48
N LEU A 57 -4.71 -19.01 -21.16
CA LEU A 57 -3.72 -19.48 -22.13
C LEU A 57 -3.74 -21.01 -22.27
N PRO A 58 -3.63 -21.56 -23.49
CA PRO A 58 -3.56 -23.01 -23.71
C PRO A 58 -2.36 -23.69 -23.01
N SER A 59 -1.31 -22.91 -22.73
CA SER A 59 -0.11 -23.36 -22.02
C SER A 59 -0.17 -23.13 -20.50
N ALA A 60 -1.33 -22.78 -19.96
CA ALA A 60 -1.49 -22.60 -18.53
C ALA A 60 -1.50 -23.97 -17.82
N HIS A 61 -0.67 -24.10 -16.80
CA HIS A 61 -0.60 -25.29 -15.95
C HIS A 61 -0.79 -24.89 -14.47
N PRO A 62 -2.04 -24.63 -14.01
CA PRO A 62 -2.32 -24.14 -12.67
C PRO A 62 -1.76 -25.05 -11.57
N GLU A 63 -1.91 -26.37 -11.70
CA GLU A 63 -1.43 -27.32 -10.68
C GLU A 63 0.10 -27.31 -10.55
N ARG A 64 0.80 -27.13 -11.66
CA ARG A 64 2.26 -26.95 -11.62
C ARG A 64 2.63 -25.66 -10.91
N ALA A 65 1.91 -24.56 -11.18
CA ALA A 65 2.13 -23.28 -10.51
C ALA A 65 1.89 -23.37 -9.00
N LYS A 66 0.84 -24.08 -8.56
CA LYS A 66 0.59 -24.35 -7.13
C LYS A 66 1.75 -25.11 -6.51
N GLN A 67 2.24 -26.14 -7.20
CA GLN A 67 3.37 -26.92 -6.71
C GLN A 67 4.64 -26.06 -6.58
N GLU A 68 4.94 -25.22 -7.57
CA GLU A 68 6.08 -24.32 -7.52
C GLU A 68 5.98 -23.30 -6.38
N ILE A 69 4.79 -22.75 -6.09
CA ILE A 69 4.58 -21.87 -4.94
C ILE A 69 4.89 -22.59 -3.63
N ARG A 70 4.45 -23.84 -3.47
CA ARG A 70 4.75 -24.65 -2.30
C ARG A 70 6.24 -24.95 -2.16
N ASP A 71 6.86 -25.41 -3.22
CA ASP A 71 8.25 -25.88 -3.21
C ASP A 71 9.27 -24.75 -3.07
N VAL A 72 9.02 -23.60 -3.70
CA VAL A 72 9.97 -22.48 -3.76
C VAL A 72 9.70 -21.43 -2.70
N VAL A 73 8.45 -21.11 -2.41
CA VAL A 73 8.09 -20.04 -1.47
C VAL A 73 7.71 -20.61 -0.10
N GLY A 74 7.30 -21.85 -0.04
CA GLY A 74 6.85 -22.51 1.21
C GLY A 74 5.45 -22.08 1.64
N LEU A 75 4.64 -21.52 0.73
CA LEU A 75 3.26 -21.12 1.00
C LEU A 75 2.29 -22.22 0.60
N ASP A 76 1.22 -22.38 1.37
CA ASP A 76 0.09 -23.19 0.93
C ASP A 76 -0.58 -22.50 -0.26
N ALA A 77 -0.71 -23.23 -1.35
CA ALA A 77 -1.28 -22.76 -2.60
C ALA A 77 -2.52 -23.56 -3.03
N ASP A 78 -3.06 -24.42 -2.15
CA ASP A 78 -4.24 -25.22 -2.49
C ASP A 78 -5.44 -24.32 -2.77
N ASP A 79 -5.58 -23.26 -1.97
CA ASP A 79 -6.60 -22.23 -2.12
C ASP A 79 -6.19 -21.07 -3.06
N ALA A 80 -5.15 -21.23 -3.88
CA ALA A 80 -4.74 -20.21 -4.82
C ALA A 80 -5.86 -19.91 -5.82
N ILE A 81 -6.20 -18.63 -5.97
CA ILE A 81 -7.27 -18.20 -6.86
C ILE A 81 -6.78 -18.28 -8.31
N LEU A 82 -7.57 -18.94 -9.14
CA LEU A 82 -7.31 -19.05 -10.57
C LEU A 82 -7.96 -17.89 -11.31
N ALA A 83 -7.18 -17.06 -11.99
CA ALA A 83 -7.67 -15.84 -12.58
C ALA A 83 -7.23 -15.64 -14.05
N SER A 84 -8.01 -14.87 -14.78
CA SER A 84 -7.63 -14.30 -16.06
C SER A 84 -8.06 -12.84 -16.10
N ALA A 85 -7.11 -11.94 -16.02
CA ALA A 85 -7.38 -10.50 -16.14
C ALA A 85 -7.91 -10.14 -17.54
N LYS A 86 -7.64 -10.97 -18.56
CA LYS A 86 -8.15 -10.79 -19.92
C LYS A 86 -9.64 -11.08 -20.02
N ASP A 87 -10.09 -12.17 -19.39
CA ASP A 87 -11.48 -12.65 -19.48
C ASP A 87 -12.32 -12.20 -18.29
N GLY A 88 -11.71 -11.59 -17.25
CA GLY A 88 -12.37 -11.21 -16.01
C GLY A 88 -12.61 -12.37 -15.03
N ARG A 89 -12.20 -13.60 -15.36
CA ARG A 89 -12.39 -14.77 -14.48
C ARG A 89 -11.60 -14.61 -13.18
N GLY A 90 -12.21 -14.97 -12.04
CA GLY A 90 -11.59 -14.96 -10.73
C GLY A 90 -11.38 -13.57 -10.13
N ILE A 91 -11.77 -12.49 -10.80
CA ILE A 91 -11.56 -11.12 -10.31
C ILE A 91 -12.43 -10.86 -9.09
N ASP A 92 -13.71 -11.20 -9.13
CA ASP A 92 -14.62 -11.01 -8.00
C ASP A 92 -14.18 -11.84 -6.79
N GLU A 93 -13.70 -13.08 -7.03
CA GLU A 93 -13.16 -13.93 -5.95
C GLU A 93 -11.92 -13.32 -5.30
N ILE A 94 -11.02 -12.71 -6.09
CA ILE A 94 -9.85 -11.98 -5.55
C ILE A 94 -10.31 -10.83 -4.66
N LEU A 95 -11.28 -10.02 -5.12
CA LEU A 95 -11.79 -8.88 -4.36
C LEU A 95 -12.44 -9.33 -3.04
N GLU A 96 -13.29 -10.34 -3.10
CA GLU A 96 -13.93 -10.92 -1.90
C GLU A 96 -12.89 -11.50 -0.92
N ARG A 97 -11.88 -12.19 -1.44
CA ARG A 97 -10.82 -12.74 -0.60
C ARG A 97 -10.00 -11.63 0.05
N ILE A 98 -9.70 -10.53 -0.66
CA ILE A 98 -9.02 -9.37 -0.09
C ILE A 98 -9.86 -8.77 1.06
N VAL A 99 -11.15 -8.56 0.84
CA VAL A 99 -12.05 -8.01 1.87
C VAL A 99 -12.14 -8.94 3.09
N GLY A 100 -12.17 -10.24 2.87
CA GLY A 100 -12.32 -11.22 3.95
C GLY A 100 -11.03 -11.50 4.74
N SER A 101 -9.85 -11.47 4.09
CA SER A 101 -8.60 -11.89 4.73
C SER A 101 -7.67 -10.72 5.10
N VAL A 102 -7.75 -9.58 4.40
CA VAL A 102 -6.88 -8.44 4.70
C VAL A 102 -7.51 -7.58 5.80
N PRO A 103 -6.90 -7.49 7.00
CA PRO A 103 -7.47 -6.71 8.09
C PRO A 103 -7.48 -5.22 7.76
N ALA A 104 -8.51 -4.53 8.23
CA ALA A 104 -8.61 -3.08 8.11
C ALA A 104 -7.39 -2.36 8.71
N PRO A 105 -7.06 -1.16 8.22
CA PRO A 105 -6.02 -0.34 8.81
C PRO A 105 -6.26 -0.13 10.32
N ARG A 106 -5.20 -0.22 11.12
CA ARG A 106 -5.26 0.08 12.54
C ARG A 106 -4.99 1.56 12.72
N GLY A 107 -5.69 2.20 13.65
CA GLY A 107 -5.50 3.60 14.03
C GLY A 107 -6.68 4.08 14.87
N ASP A 108 -6.44 5.08 15.68
CA ASP A 108 -7.44 5.71 16.52
C ASP A 108 -7.77 7.10 15.94
N PRO A 109 -9.01 7.35 15.49
CA PRO A 109 -9.40 8.63 14.89
C PRO A 109 -9.43 9.79 15.91
N ASP A 110 -9.52 9.48 17.20
CA ASP A 110 -9.60 10.46 18.30
C ASP A 110 -8.23 10.75 18.92
N ALA A 111 -7.20 9.99 18.56
CA ALA A 111 -5.83 10.22 19.01
C ALA A 111 -5.22 11.48 18.33
N PRO A 112 -4.11 12.03 18.86
CA PRO A 112 -3.35 13.07 18.20
C PRO A 112 -2.96 12.68 16.78
N LEU A 113 -3.03 13.63 15.85
CA LEU A 113 -2.71 13.39 14.43
C LEU A 113 -1.28 12.88 14.28
N GLN A 114 -1.16 11.74 13.63
CA GLN A 114 0.10 11.17 13.15
C GLN A 114 -0.07 10.78 11.68
N ALA A 115 0.75 11.35 10.84
CA ALA A 115 0.73 11.07 9.41
C ALA A 115 2.14 10.82 8.90
N LEU A 116 2.27 9.93 7.92
CA LEU A 116 3.49 9.68 7.19
C LEU A 116 3.44 10.43 5.87
N ILE A 117 4.39 11.31 5.64
CA ILE A 117 4.64 11.90 4.32
C ILE A 117 5.53 10.91 3.55
N PHE A 118 5.09 10.47 2.39
CA PHE A 118 5.84 9.51 1.58
C PHE A 118 6.25 10.07 0.21
N ASP A 119 5.66 11.21 -0.20
CA ASP A 119 6.02 11.92 -1.42
C ASP A 119 5.56 13.37 -1.36
N SER A 120 6.04 14.21 -2.27
CA SER A 120 5.59 15.59 -2.41
C SER A 120 5.75 16.10 -3.84
N VAL A 121 4.90 17.05 -4.23
CA VAL A 121 4.96 17.72 -5.52
C VAL A 121 4.81 19.23 -5.33
N TYR A 122 5.51 19.99 -6.13
CA TYR A 122 5.37 21.44 -6.12
C TYR A 122 4.31 21.90 -7.13
N ASP A 123 3.33 22.66 -6.65
CA ASP A 123 2.30 23.30 -7.45
C ASP A 123 2.49 24.82 -7.41
N ASN A 124 2.44 25.49 -8.55
CA ASN A 124 2.70 26.94 -8.65
C ASN A 124 1.69 27.80 -7.89
N TYR A 125 0.48 27.28 -7.62
CA TYR A 125 -0.60 28.01 -6.95
C TYR A 125 -0.76 27.60 -5.48
N ARG A 126 -0.56 26.31 -5.19
CA ARG A 126 -0.79 25.72 -3.85
C ARG A 126 0.49 25.55 -3.03
N GLY A 127 1.67 25.78 -3.64
CA GLY A 127 2.95 25.50 -3.01
C GLY A 127 3.27 24.00 -2.99
N VAL A 128 3.89 23.53 -1.93
CA VAL A 128 4.20 22.10 -1.76
C VAL A 128 2.94 21.35 -1.35
N ILE A 129 2.57 20.38 -2.15
CA ILE A 129 1.52 19.41 -1.85
C ILE A 129 2.20 18.12 -1.35
N CYS A 130 1.95 17.74 -0.12
CA CYS A 130 2.50 16.52 0.48
C CYS A 130 1.50 15.36 0.33
N TYR A 131 1.96 14.22 -0.17
CA TYR A 131 1.20 12.98 -0.13
C TYR A 131 1.38 12.32 1.22
N VAL A 132 0.26 12.04 1.88
CA VAL A 132 0.25 11.58 3.26
C VAL A 132 -0.57 10.32 3.42
N ARG A 133 -0.18 9.50 4.38
CA ARG A 133 -0.99 8.45 4.95
C ARG A 133 -1.24 8.74 6.41
N ILE A 134 -2.49 8.74 6.80
CA ILE A 134 -2.88 8.94 8.20
C ILE A 134 -2.64 7.64 8.99
N VAL A 135 -1.95 7.75 10.10
CA VAL A 135 -1.69 6.63 11.03
C VAL A 135 -2.65 6.69 12.19
N ASN A 136 -2.78 7.83 12.84
CA ASN A 136 -3.73 8.12 13.93
C ASN A 136 -4.29 9.51 13.76
N GLY A 137 -5.39 9.77 14.43
CA GLY A 137 -6.06 11.06 14.41
C GLY A 137 -6.78 11.33 13.10
N THR A 138 -7.21 12.56 12.94
CA THR A 138 -7.93 13.01 11.75
C THR A 138 -7.29 14.30 11.21
N LEU A 139 -7.02 14.34 9.91
CA LEU A 139 -6.50 15.50 9.20
C LEU A 139 -7.64 16.25 8.52
N LYS A 140 -7.76 17.57 8.76
CA LYS A 140 -8.79 18.45 8.20
C LYS A 140 -8.17 19.77 7.74
N ALA A 141 -8.81 20.46 6.80
CA ALA A 141 -8.49 21.85 6.50
C ALA A 141 -8.73 22.76 7.71
N GLY A 142 -7.92 23.79 7.85
CA GLY A 142 -8.02 24.79 8.93
C GLY A 142 -7.36 24.40 10.24
N GLN A 143 -6.74 23.23 10.36
CA GLN A 143 -5.94 22.87 11.53
C GLN A 143 -4.46 23.12 11.30
N ASP A 144 -3.67 23.26 12.38
CA ASP A 144 -2.23 23.31 12.27
C ASP A 144 -1.62 21.89 12.29
N ILE A 145 -0.64 21.66 11.42
CA ILE A 145 0.16 20.44 11.40
C ILE A 145 1.61 20.76 11.72
N PHE A 146 2.25 19.89 12.51
CA PHE A 146 3.62 20.03 12.92
C PHE A 146 4.51 19.06 12.14
N PHE A 147 5.50 19.59 11.43
CA PHE A 147 6.49 18.82 10.70
C PHE A 147 7.66 18.48 11.62
N MET A 148 7.76 17.22 12.03
CA MET A 148 8.76 16.76 13.00
C MET A 148 10.21 16.92 12.50
N ALA A 149 10.43 16.81 11.18
CA ALA A 149 11.78 16.91 10.60
C ALA A 149 12.33 18.33 10.61
N THR A 150 11.48 19.34 10.43
CA THR A 150 11.87 20.75 10.35
C THR A 150 11.53 21.54 11.62
N ASN A 151 10.79 20.96 12.56
CA ASN A 151 10.25 21.61 13.76
C ASN A 151 9.40 22.86 13.45
N VAL A 152 8.63 22.83 12.37
CA VAL A 152 7.80 23.97 11.94
C VAL A 152 6.35 23.53 11.85
N SER A 153 5.44 24.42 12.26
CA SER A 153 3.99 24.23 12.08
C SER A 153 3.48 25.01 10.89
N TYR A 154 2.55 24.44 10.17
CA TYR A 154 1.87 25.06 9.04
C TYR A 154 0.36 24.86 9.16
N PRO A 155 -0.44 25.90 8.83
CA PRO A 155 -1.87 25.74 8.69
C PRO A 155 -2.18 24.91 7.45
N VAL A 156 -3.16 24.03 7.57
CA VAL A 156 -3.66 23.20 6.46
C VAL A 156 -4.66 24.01 5.66
N ASP A 157 -4.35 24.27 4.41
CA ASP A 157 -5.24 24.99 3.49
C ASP A 157 -6.27 24.05 2.87
N GLU A 158 -5.81 22.88 2.41
CA GLU A 158 -6.64 21.90 1.72
C GLU A 158 -6.21 20.47 2.05
N VAL A 159 -7.20 19.60 2.17
CA VAL A 159 -7.02 18.15 2.30
C VAL A 159 -7.80 17.47 1.20
N GLY A 160 -7.26 16.40 0.61
CA GLY A 160 -7.97 15.69 -0.44
C GLY A 160 -7.38 14.33 -0.79
N VAL A 161 -8.01 13.71 -1.77
CA VAL A 161 -7.59 12.43 -2.35
C VAL A 161 -7.28 12.59 -3.84
N PHE A 162 -6.56 11.63 -4.41
CA PHE A 162 -6.26 11.61 -5.84
C PHE A 162 -7.17 10.60 -6.56
N ARG A 163 -8.08 11.10 -7.48
CA ARG A 163 -9.08 10.31 -8.21
C ARG A 163 -9.40 10.86 -9.61
N PRO A 164 -8.71 10.53 -10.62
CA PRO A 164 -7.29 10.62 -10.95
C PRO A 164 -6.75 12.05 -10.89
N SER A 165 -7.56 13.00 -10.47
CA SER A 165 -7.18 14.40 -10.18
C SER A 165 -7.26 14.68 -8.68
N PHE A 166 -6.64 15.76 -8.25
CA PHE A 166 -6.76 16.25 -6.89
C PHE A 166 -8.23 16.57 -6.57
N THR A 167 -8.81 15.85 -5.65
CA THR A 167 -10.21 15.99 -5.25
C THR A 167 -10.26 16.32 -3.77
N PRO A 168 -10.66 17.56 -3.40
CA PRO A 168 -10.79 17.94 -2.01
C PRO A 168 -11.80 17.06 -1.26
N VAL A 169 -11.52 16.80 0.02
CA VAL A 169 -12.42 16.11 0.96
C VAL A 169 -12.45 16.85 2.29
N ASP A 170 -13.48 16.62 3.08
CA ASP A 170 -13.62 17.27 4.39
C ASP A 170 -12.56 16.84 5.39
N ARG A 171 -12.15 15.59 5.32
CA ARG A 171 -11.18 15.00 6.25
C ARG A 171 -10.53 13.74 5.67
N LEU A 172 -9.38 13.37 6.29
CA LEU A 172 -8.74 12.05 6.15
C LEU A 172 -8.59 11.43 7.54
N GLY A 173 -9.01 10.18 7.68
CA GLY A 173 -8.92 9.38 8.91
C GLY A 173 -7.82 8.32 8.87
N PRO A 174 -7.65 7.53 9.95
CA PRO A 174 -6.64 6.49 10.05
C PRO A 174 -6.69 5.49 8.90
N GLY A 175 -5.53 5.19 8.31
CA GLY A 175 -5.39 4.29 7.17
C GLY A 175 -5.63 4.93 5.81
N GLU A 176 -6.28 6.09 5.74
CA GLU A 176 -6.52 6.77 4.48
C GLU A 176 -5.25 7.41 3.93
N VAL A 177 -5.16 7.40 2.60
CA VAL A 177 -4.09 8.02 1.82
C VAL A 177 -4.69 9.18 1.04
N GLY A 178 -4.02 10.32 1.12
CA GLY A 178 -4.45 11.53 0.43
C GLY A 178 -3.33 12.55 0.31
N TYR A 179 -3.70 13.80 0.12
CA TYR A 179 -2.77 14.91 0.07
C TYR A 179 -3.14 16.00 1.05
N VAL A 180 -2.15 16.79 1.41
CA VAL A 180 -2.31 18.03 2.18
C VAL A 180 -1.56 19.15 1.47
N ALA A 181 -2.24 20.30 1.30
CA ALA A 181 -1.64 21.56 0.92
C ALA A 181 -1.65 22.49 2.15
N ALA A 182 -0.51 23.06 2.48
CA ALA A 182 -0.32 23.86 3.69
C ALA A 182 0.55 25.09 3.44
N SER A 183 0.48 25.68 2.26
CA SER A 183 1.25 26.87 1.83
C SER A 183 2.76 26.80 2.14
N ILE A 184 3.31 25.58 2.12
CA ILE A 184 4.73 25.35 2.37
C ILE A 184 5.52 25.87 1.17
N LYS A 185 6.40 26.85 1.38
CA LYS A 185 7.20 27.46 0.30
C LYS A 185 8.53 26.74 0.07
N THR A 186 9.04 26.06 1.08
CA THR A 186 10.29 25.25 1.05
C THR A 186 10.17 24.10 2.02
N LEU A 187 10.59 22.92 1.59
CA LEU A 187 10.76 21.73 2.42
C LEU A 187 12.20 21.63 2.93
#